data_1df62953cf541caf2ebfeb77ca526516
#
_entry.id   1df62953cf541caf2ebfeb77ca526516
#
_cell.length_a   1.000
_cell.length_b   1.000
_cell.length_c   1.000
_cell.angle_alpha   90.00
_cell.angle_beta   90.00
_cell.angle_gamma   90.00
#
_symmetry.space_group_name_H-M   'P 1'
#
loop_
_entity.id
_entity.type
_entity.pdbx_description
1 polymer ?
#
loop_
_entity_poly.entity_id
_entity_poly.type
_entity_poly.pdbx_seq_one_letter_code
_entity_poly.pdbx_strand_id
1 'polypeptide(L)'
;GPVMTVVRVDCLPRDSKVALEIEASKVSGESARHIGIDAETSSCRAIRIGDEFFGAGYQGEAGQSHDAQMDATYAAASATLVEAGMSEADVAATRHYYAYSVRDQTDGTGKKEFMGHAEPTSAGICVHEPGDSGNTFSLEIEAVVAGESRKNFRTGRTFEVENNYSRAVRIGDVIYAAGTTSIIPDEVVQHPGEVGSQVDDTLAIIRNAIEQLGGAWTDLVRTRTYVVGGLSALDEASARLKAILAGTDSAATLMGVPILGRPEVVVEIEATAVLEK
;
A
#
# COMPACT_ATOMS: atom_id res chain seq x y z
N GLY A 1 20.68 -2.59 7.63
CA GLY A 1 19.63 -1.88 8.37
C GLY A 1 18.25 -2.15 7.79
N PRO A 2 17.17 -1.74 8.44
CA PRO A 2 15.83 -1.90 7.91
C PRO A 2 15.56 -0.98 6.72
N VAL A 3 14.58 -1.36 5.91
CA VAL A 3 13.91 -0.45 4.97
C VAL A 3 12.86 0.32 5.76
N MET A 4 12.75 1.63 5.54
CA MET A 4 11.87 2.46 6.35
C MET A 4 11.21 3.57 5.54
N THR A 5 9.90 3.73 5.70
CA THR A 5 9.15 4.93 5.31
C THR A 5 8.67 5.64 6.55
N VAL A 6 8.82 6.96 6.58
CA VAL A 6 8.29 7.81 7.65
C VAL A 6 7.23 8.72 7.06
N VAL A 7 6.04 8.72 7.65
CA VAL A 7 4.93 9.59 7.25
C VAL A 7 4.33 10.28 8.48
N ARG A 8 3.86 11.52 8.31
CA ARG A 8 3.12 12.24 9.33
C ARG A 8 1.63 12.15 9.04
N VAL A 9 0.90 11.55 9.96
CA VAL A 9 -0.55 11.31 9.87
C VAL A 9 -1.32 12.19 10.86
N ASP A 10 -2.65 12.24 10.74
CA ASP A 10 -3.51 13.04 11.63
C ASP A 10 -3.50 12.53 13.06
N CYS A 11 -3.69 11.24 13.23
CA CYS A 11 -3.73 10.61 14.54
C CYS A 11 -3.45 9.10 14.44
N LEU A 12 -3.13 8.52 15.59
CA LEU A 12 -2.94 7.09 15.78
C LEU A 12 -3.88 6.59 16.87
N PRO A 13 -4.24 5.29 16.88
CA PRO A 13 -5.09 4.71 17.92
C PRO A 13 -4.59 5.02 19.32
N ARG A 14 -5.52 5.29 20.26
CA ARG A 14 -5.24 5.61 21.65
C ARG A 14 -4.33 6.84 21.85
N ASP A 15 -4.36 7.81 20.93
CA ASP A 15 -3.50 9.00 20.93
C ASP A 15 -2.00 8.67 21.01
N SER A 16 -1.60 7.55 20.44
CA SER A 16 -0.19 7.17 20.34
C SER A 16 0.59 8.17 19.49
N LYS A 17 1.87 8.36 19.77
CA LYS A 17 2.72 9.31 19.02
C LYS A 17 3.51 8.64 17.92
N VAL A 18 3.69 7.31 18.01
CA VAL A 18 4.41 6.49 17.01
C VAL A 18 3.67 5.18 16.84
N ALA A 19 3.51 4.75 15.61
CA ALA A 19 3.16 3.37 15.26
C ALA A 19 4.30 2.77 14.44
N LEU A 20 4.57 1.49 14.66
CA LEU A 20 5.59 0.74 13.94
C LEU A 20 4.95 -0.54 13.38
N GLU A 21 5.06 -0.71 12.07
CA GLU A 21 4.75 -1.96 11.39
C GLU A 21 6.07 -2.64 11.01
N ILE A 22 6.17 -3.91 11.28
CA ILE A 22 7.37 -4.71 10.97
C ILE A 22 6.93 -5.87 10.11
N GLU A 23 7.61 -6.03 8.98
CA GLU A 23 7.51 -7.19 8.12
C GLU A 23 8.83 -7.96 8.15
N ALA A 24 8.76 -9.28 8.26
CA ALA A 24 9.93 -10.14 8.30
C ALA A 24 9.69 -11.35 7.40
N SER A 25 10.67 -11.66 6.56
CA SER A 25 10.68 -12.87 5.76
C SER A 25 11.75 -13.83 6.28
N LYS A 26 11.41 -15.12 6.25
CA LYS A 26 12.35 -16.20 6.59
C LYS A 26 12.43 -17.16 5.41
N VAL A 27 13.45 -16.97 4.57
CA VAL A 27 13.77 -17.88 3.49
C VAL A 27 14.95 -18.75 3.92
N SER A 28 14.77 -20.06 3.95
CA SER A 28 15.79 -21.01 4.40
C SER A 28 16.97 -21.05 3.43
N GLY A 29 18.18 -20.77 3.94
CA GLY A 29 19.41 -20.82 3.15
C GLY A 29 19.73 -19.54 2.37
N GLU A 30 18.86 -18.53 2.38
CA GLU A 30 19.09 -17.25 1.73
C GLU A 30 19.59 -16.20 2.73
N SER A 31 20.48 -15.32 2.25
CA SER A 31 20.91 -14.14 2.99
C SER A 31 20.25 -12.87 2.43
N ALA A 32 19.85 -11.97 3.30
CA ALA A 32 19.31 -10.68 2.89
C ALA A 32 20.37 -9.86 2.14
N ARG A 33 20.02 -9.38 0.94
CA ARG A 33 20.81 -8.42 0.18
C ARG A 33 20.24 -7.02 0.39
N HIS A 34 21.00 -6.15 1.01
CA HIS A 34 20.64 -4.76 1.24
C HIS A 34 21.10 -3.91 0.06
N ILE A 35 20.24 -3.01 -0.42
CA ILE A 35 20.43 -2.19 -1.60
C ILE A 35 20.32 -0.71 -1.23
N GLY A 36 21.22 0.13 -1.75
CA GLY A 36 21.21 1.57 -1.49
C GLY A 36 21.43 1.88 -0.02
N ILE A 37 22.52 1.34 0.59
CA ILE A 37 22.83 1.53 2.00
C ILE A 37 23.28 2.98 2.23
N ASP A 38 22.60 3.67 3.15
CA ASP A 38 23.05 4.95 3.69
C ASP A 38 24.11 4.71 4.77
N ALA A 39 25.30 5.27 4.58
CA ALA A 39 26.42 5.03 5.46
C ALA A 39 26.29 5.72 6.84
N GLU A 40 25.50 6.80 6.93
CA GLU A 40 25.31 7.56 8.17
C GLU A 40 24.25 6.94 9.07
N THR A 41 23.12 6.54 8.48
CA THR A 41 21.97 5.98 9.22
C THR A 41 21.97 4.47 9.30
N SER A 42 22.81 3.80 8.50
CA SER A 42 22.79 2.33 8.32
C SER A 42 21.42 1.80 7.84
N SER A 43 20.56 2.66 7.31
CA SER A 43 19.32 2.26 6.63
C SER A 43 19.62 1.83 5.18
N CYS A 44 18.69 1.18 4.54
CA CYS A 44 18.79 0.85 3.11
C CYS A 44 17.50 1.22 2.39
N ARG A 45 17.59 1.40 1.09
CA ARG A 45 16.44 1.69 0.20
C ARG A 45 15.61 0.46 -0.06
N ALA A 46 16.24 -0.70 -0.14
CA ALA A 46 15.56 -1.96 -0.37
C ALA A 46 16.30 -3.14 0.24
N ILE A 47 15.55 -4.22 0.45
CA ILE A 47 16.06 -5.53 0.85
C ILE A 47 15.50 -6.56 -0.11
N ARG A 48 16.37 -7.41 -0.67
CA ARG A 48 15.97 -8.62 -1.39
C ARG A 48 16.32 -9.86 -0.58
N ILE A 49 15.37 -10.80 -0.46
CA ILE A 49 15.54 -12.10 0.20
C ILE A 49 14.96 -13.16 -0.74
N GLY A 50 15.83 -13.97 -1.37
CA GLY A 50 15.38 -14.92 -2.38
C GLY A 50 14.66 -14.20 -3.54
N ASP A 51 13.40 -14.56 -3.75
CA ASP A 51 12.55 -13.97 -4.79
C ASP A 51 11.74 -12.75 -4.32
N GLU A 52 11.79 -12.42 -3.02
CA GLU A 52 11.05 -11.30 -2.44
C GLU A 52 11.91 -10.03 -2.37
N PHE A 53 11.28 -8.88 -2.61
CA PHE A 53 11.90 -7.56 -2.53
C PHE A 53 10.98 -6.58 -1.81
N PHE A 54 11.54 -5.83 -0.89
CA PHE A 54 10.89 -4.78 -0.12
C PHE A 54 11.67 -3.49 -0.30
N GLY A 55 11.05 -2.49 -0.88
CA GLY A 55 11.63 -1.16 -1.07
C GLY A 55 10.76 -0.07 -0.46
N ALA A 56 11.37 0.89 0.25
CA ALA A 56 10.63 1.95 0.92
C ALA A 56 11.43 3.25 1.00
N GLY A 57 10.74 4.34 1.33
CA GLY A 57 11.35 5.65 1.50
C GLY A 57 11.89 6.25 0.19
N TYR A 58 11.36 5.81 -0.96
CA TYR A 58 11.69 6.47 -2.21
C TYR A 58 11.06 7.85 -2.27
N GLN A 59 11.86 8.85 -2.52
CA GLN A 59 11.48 10.26 -2.55
C GLN A 59 12.30 11.00 -3.59
N GLY A 60 11.70 12.04 -4.18
CA GLY A 60 12.43 13.03 -4.98
C GLY A 60 13.12 14.06 -4.07
N GLU A 61 13.83 14.99 -4.68
CA GLU A 61 14.51 16.06 -3.96
C GLU A 61 13.49 17.09 -3.45
N ALA A 62 13.53 17.37 -2.15
CA ALA A 62 12.65 18.34 -1.51
C ALA A 62 12.77 19.74 -2.14
N GLY A 63 11.64 20.41 -2.31
CA GLY A 63 11.57 21.75 -2.90
C GLY A 63 11.46 21.77 -4.43
N GLN A 64 11.58 20.64 -5.12
CA GLN A 64 11.23 20.54 -6.54
C GLN A 64 9.70 20.49 -6.71
N SER A 65 9.22 20.65 -7.95
CA SER A 65 7.79 20.49 -8.26
C SER A 65 7.32 19.06 -7.93
N HIS A 66 6.02 18.89 -7.69
CA HIS A 66 5.44 17.59 -7.39
C HIS A 66 5.76 16.55 -8.48
N ASP A 67 5.55 16.89 -9.75
CA ASP A 67 5.85 16.01 -10.89
C ASP A 67 7.32 15.59 -10.92
N ALA A 68 8.25 16.53 -10.71
CA ALA A 68 9.67 16.22 -10.68
C ALA A 68 10.05 15.29 -9.51
N GLN A 69 9.42 15.47 -8.34
CA GLN A 69 9.60 14.56 -7.21
C GLN A 69 9.05 13.17 -7.52
N MET A 70 7.88 13.06 -8.15
CA MET A 70 7.30 11.78 -8.56
C MET A 70 8.20 11.05 -9.55
N ASP A 71 8.63 11.72 -10.63
CA ASP A 71 9.48 11.13 -11.66
C ASP A 71 10.80 10.62 -11.07
N ALA A 72 11.45 11.42 -10.22
CA ALA A 72 12.69 11.01 -9.54
C ALA A 72 12.45 9.81 -8.60
N THR A 73 11.30 9.75 -7.92
CA THR A 73 10.93 8.66 -7.03
C THR A 73 10.76 7.35 -7.79
N TYR A 74 10.04 7.35 -8.91
CA TYR A 74 9.88 6.14 -9.74
C TYR A 74 11.20 5.71 -10.38
N ALA A 75 12.00 6.65 -10.85
CA ALA A 75 13.32 6.35 -11.40
C ALA A 75 14.25 5.69 -10.35
N ALA A 76 14.21 6.16 -9.11
CA ALA A 76 14.98 5.56 -8.01
C ALA A 76 14.46 4.15 -7.66
N ALA A 77 13.14 3.93 -7.67
CA ALA A 77 12.55 2.61 -7.44
C ALA A 77 12.97 1.62 -8.55
N SER A 78 12.86 2.02 -9.83
CA SER A 78 13.29 1.22 -10.97
C SER A 78 14.80 0.88 -10.90
N ALA A 79 15.64 1.84 -10.56
CA ALA A 79 17.07 1.61 -10.41
C ALA A 79 17.40 0.58 -9.32
N THR A 80 16.70 0.60 -8.18
CA THR A 80 16.92 -0.38 -7.12
C THR A 80 16.40 -1.77 -7.48
N LEU A 81 15.30 -1.87 -8.24
CA LEU A 81 14.83 -3.15 -8.80
C LEU A 81 15.90 -3.75 -9.73
N VAL A 82 16.43 -2.95 -10.65
CA VAL A 82 17.50 -3.39 -11.57
C VAL A 82 18.76 -3.82 -10.79
N GLU A 83 19.19 -3.05 -9.77
CA GLU A 83 20.29 -3.44 -8.91
C GLU A 83 20.00 -4.76 -8.17
N ALA A 84 18.76 -4.99 -7.79
CA ALA A 84 18.31 -6.25 -7.20
C ALA A 84 18.28 -7.42 -8.21
N GLY A 85 18.44 -7.17 -9.51
CA GLY A 85 18.25 -8.17 -10.57
C GLY A 85 16.78 -8.47 -10.84
N MET A 86 15.92 -7.47 -10.66
CA MET A 86 14.47 -7.49 -10.88
C MET A 86 14.05 -6.35 -11.82
N SER A 87 12.77 -6.24 -12.11
CA SER A 87 12.20 -5.20 -12.97
C SER A 87 10.83 -4.76 -12.44
N GLU A 88 10.26 -3.73 -13.04
CA GLU A 88 8.91 -3.28 -12.76
C GLU A 88 7.84 -4.38 -13.01
N ALA A 89 8.13 -5.35 -13.88
CA ALA A 89 7.24 -6.49 -14.13
C ALA A 89 7.10 -7.42 -12.91
N ASP A 90 8.05 -7.36 -11.97
CA ASP A 90 8.02 -8.16 -10.74
C ASP A 90 7.25 -7.44 -9.60
N VAL A 91 6.87 -6.17 -9.76
CA VAL A 91 6.18 -5.40 -8.72
C VAL A 91 4.80 -5.99 -8.45
N ALA A 92 4.55 -6.38 -7.21
CA ALA A 92 3.30 -6.96 -6.74
C ALA A 92 2.36 -5.91 -6.13
N ALA A 93 2.93 -5.00 -5.33
CA ALA A 93 2.18 -3.97 -4.63
C ALA A 93 2.96 -2.66 -4.57
N THR A 94 2.21 -1.55 -4.65
CA THR A 94 2.73 -0.18 -4.49
C THR A 94 1.92 0.56 -3.45
N ARG A 95 2.58 1.41 -2.67
CA ARG A 95 1.93 2.33 -1.74
C ARG A 95 2.50 3.72 -1.94
N HIS A 96 1.61 4.64 -2.26
CA HIS A 96 1.89 6.03 -2.63
C HIS A 96 1.43 6.93 -1.49
N TYR A 97 2.35 7.69 -0.91
CA TYR A 97 2.02 8.69 0.09
C TYR A 97 2.15 10.08 -0.55
N TYR A 98 1.04 10.82 -0.55
CA TYR A 98 0.94 12.17 -1.10
C TYR A 98 0.83 13.18 0.02
N ALA A 99 1.60 14.27 -0.06
CA ALA A 99 1.42 15.37 0.88
C ALA A 99 0.05 16.03 0.70
N TYR A 100 -0.60 16.41 1.81
CA TYR A 100 -1.88 17.13 1.76
C TYR A 100 -1.83 18.42 0.95
N SER A 101 -0.66 19.05 0.85
CA SER A 101 -0.44 20.26 0.05
C SER A 101 -0.62 20.08 -1.45
N VAL A 102 -0.53 18.86 -1.95
CA VAL A 102 -0.66 18.52 -3.39
C VAL A 102 -1.90 17.67 -3.71
N ARG A 103 -2.84 17.55 -2.78
CA ARG A 103 -4.04 16.70 -2.91
C ARG A 103 -4.91 16.98 -4.14
N ASP A 104 -4.84 18.19 -4.69
CA ASP A 104 -5.61 18.63 -5.86
C ASP A 104 -4.78 18.54 -7.16
N GLN A 105 -3.56 18.02 -7.10
CA GLN A 105 -2.71 17.83 -8.28
C GLN A 105 -2.92 16.44 -8.87
N THR A 106 -2.73 16.35 -10.18
CA THR A 106 -2.80 15.07 -10.90
C THR A 106 -1.46 14.37 -10.88
N ASP A 107 -1.48 13.04 -10.89
CA ASP A 107 -0.27 12.23 -11.03
C ASP A 107 0.40 12.46 -12.38
N GLY A 108 1.72 12.53 -12.37
CA GLY A 108 2.55 12.62 -13.58
C GLY A 108 2.54 11.34 -14.42
N THR A 109 3.15 11.40 -15.58
CA THR A 109 3.22 10.27 -16.53
C THR A 109 4.05 9.10 -16.02
N GLY A 110 5.06 9.35 -15.19
CA GLY A 110 5.97 8.34 -14.62
C GLY A 110 5.25 7.25 -13.83
N LYS A 111 4.21 7.60 -13.08
CA LYS A 111 3.37 6.62 -12.38
C LYS A 111 2.72 5.65 -13.35
N LYS A 112 2.09 6.15 -14.39
CA LYS A 112 1.35 5.34 -15.36
C LYS A 112 2.28 4.38 -16.11
N GLU A 113 3.48 4.82 -16.44
CA GLU A 113 4.49 3.99 -17.08
C GLU A 113 4.95 2.89 -16.14
N PHE A 114 5.41 3.22 -14.93
CA PHE A 114 5.85 2.26 -13.92
C PHE A 114 4.78 1.19 -13.61
N MET A 115 3.55 1.62 -13.37
CA MET A 115 2.42 0.72 -13.06
C MET A 115 2.03 -0.15 -14.25
N GLY A 116 2.21 0.32 -15.47
CA GLY A 116 1.81 -0.38 -16.70
C GLY A 116 2.56 -1.69 -16.98
N HIS A 117 3.74 -1.89 -16.38
CA HIS A 117 4.55 -3.09 -16.59
C HIS A 117 3.95 -4.35 -15.96
N ALA A 118 3.31 -4.23 -14.81
CA ALA A 118 2.81 -5.36 -14.05
C ALA A 118 1.35 -5.21 -13.57
N GLU A 119 0.79 -4.02 -13.65
CA GLU A 119 -0.51 -3.69 -13.08
C GLU A 119 -0.62 -4.17 -11.61
N PRO A 120 0.31 -3.75 -10.73
CA PRO A 120 0.35 -4.20 -9.35
C PRO A 120 -0.89 -3.74 -8.58
N THR A 121 -1.03 -4.17 -7.32
CA THR A 121 -1.96 -3.49 -6.41
C THR A 121 -1.44 -2.09 -6.09
N SER A 122 -2.34 -1.16 -5.79
CA SER A 122 -2.01 0.22 -5.46
C SER A 122 -2.85 0.73 -4.31
N ALA A 123 -2.21 1.45 -3.38
CA ALA A 123 -2.87 2.28 -2.38
C ALA A 123 -2.33 3.71 -2.52
N GLY A 124 -3.23 4.71 -2.55
CA GLY A 124 -2.86 6.11 -2.69
C GLY A 124 -3.35 6.92 -1.48
N ILE A 125 -2.44 7.24 -0.56
CA ILE A 125 -2.77 7.77 0.76
C ILE A 125 -2.30 9.21 0.89
N CYS A 126 -3.23 10.11 1.18
CA CYS A 126 -2.90 11.48 1.53
C CYS A 126 -2.46 11.55 3.00
N VAL A 127 -1.31 12.15 3.24
CA VAL A 127 -0.73 12.36 4.58
C VAL A 127 -0.28 13.81 4.75
N HIS A 128 0.04 14.24 5.95
CA HIS A 128 0.55 15.61 6.13
C HIS A 128 1.93 15.77 5.50
N GLU A 129 2.83 14.86 5.77
CA GLU A 129 4.20 14.85 5.25
C GLU A 129 4.61 13.40 4.91
N PRO A 130 4.92 13.11 3.64
CA PRO A 130 5.30 11.76 3.20
C PRO A 130 6.82 11.52 3.34
N GLY A 131 7.49 12.12 4.30
CA GLY A 131 8.93 12.01 4.54
C GLY A 131 9.50 13.30 5.08
N ASP A 132 10.66 13.72 4.57
CA ASP A 132 11.33 14.94 4.99
C ASP A 132 10.53 16.21 4.62
N SER A 133 10.77 17.30 5.35
CA SER A 133 10.10 18.56 5.09
C SER A 133 10.33 19.04 3.65
N GLY A 134 9.25 19.32 2.94
CA GLY A 134 9.27 19.74 1.53
C GLY A 134 9.13 18.59 0.52
N ASN A 135 9.10 17.32 0.97
CA ASN A 135 8.68 16.22 0.12
C ASN A 135 7.16 16.22 -0.06
N THR A 136 6.74 16.02 -1.30
CA THR A 136 5.33 15.96 -1.68
C THR A 136 4.86 14.56 -2.01
N PHE A 137 5.80 13.61 -2.15
CA PHE A 137 5.53 12.24 -2.55
C PHE A 137 6.55 11.27 -1.96
N SER A 138 6.09 10.10 -1.56
CA SER A 138 6.92 8.95 -1.17
C SER A 138 6.29 7.65 -1.66
N LEU A 139 7.15 6.67 -1.98
CA LEU A 139 6.74 5.38 -2.53
C LEU A 139 7.32 4.23 -1.72
N GLU A 140 6.49 3.22 -1.49
CA GLU A 140 6.88 1.87 -1.08
C GLU A 140 6.53 0.88 -2.19
N ILE A 141 7.35 -0.14 -2.37
CA ILE A 141 7.11 -1.23 -3.32
C ILE A 141 7.39 -2.58 -2.67
N GLU A 142 6.53 -3.55 -2.96
CA GLU A 142 6.77 -4.96 -2.71
C GLU A 142 6.84 -5.66 -4.08
N ALA A 143 7.92 -6.40 -4.33
CA ALA A 143 8.08 -7.11 -5.60
C ALA A 143 8.47 -8.58 -5.33
N VAL A 144 8.05 -9.45 -6.23
CA VAL A 144 8.34 -10.89 -6.16
C VAL A 144 8.65 -11.36 -7.56
N VAL A 145 9.71 -12.14 -7.73
CA VAL A 145 9.99 -12.80 -9.01
C VAL A 145 8.84 -13.77 -9.30
N ALA A 146 7.92 -13.33 -10.14
CA ALA A 146 6.62 -13.98 -10.29
C ALA A 146 6.64 -15.16 -11.27
N GLY A 147 7.48 -15.08 -12.29
CA GLY A 147 7.43 -16.04 -13.38
C GLY A 147 6.00 -16.20 -13.92
N GLU A 148 5.58 -17.45 -14.18
CA GLU A 148 4.23 -17.77 -14.68
C GLU A 148 3.16 -17.83 -13.57
N SER A 149 3.53 -17.67 -12.30
CA SER A 149 2.60 -17.84 -11.16
C SER A 149 1.71 -16.61 -10.89
N ARG A 150 2.00 -15.47 -11.54
CA ARG A 150 1.26 -14.22 -11.31
C ARG A 150 -0.18 -14.29 -11.85
N LYS A 151 -1.14 -13.85 -11.03
CA LYS A 151 -2.55 -13.68 -11.41
C LYS A 151 -3.04 -12.32 -10.91
N ASN A 152 -3.61 -11.54 -11.79
CA ASN A 152 -4.20 -10.24 -11.49
C ASN A 152 -5.73 -10.34 -11.52
N PHE A 153 -6.42 -9.74 -10.55
CA PHE A 153 -7.87 -9.63 -10.48
C PHE A 153 -8.28 -8.16 -10.49
N ARG A 154 -9.30 -7.82 -11.28
CA ARG A 154 -9.93 -6.51 -11.37
C ARG A 154 -11.43 -6.63 -11.17
N THR A 155 -12.04 -5.63 -10.55
CA THR A 155 -13.50 -5.55 -10.37
C THR A 155 -14.20 -4.97 -11.59
N GLY A 156 -13.44 -4.40 -12.53
CA GLY A 156 -13.97 -3.72 -13.71
C GLY A 156 -14.25 -2.22 -13.49
N ARG A 157 -13.83 -1.65 -12.36
CA ARG A 157 -13.93 -0.20 -12.15
C ARG A 157 -13.05 0.55 -13.15
N THR A 158 -13.59 1.65 -13.69
CA THR A 158 -12.87 2.53 -14.62
C THR A 158 -11.54 3.02 -14.05
N PHE A 159 -11.54 3.36 -12.78
CA PHE A 159 -10.36 3.86 -12.07
C PHE A 159 -9.19 2.84 -12.04
N GLU A 160 -9.49 1.52 -11.97
CA GLU A 160 -8.47 0.46 -12.06
C GLU A 160 -7.77 0.45 -13.43
N VAL A 161 -8.55 0.65 -14.49
CA VAL A 161 -8.05 0.67 -15.87
C VAL A 161 -7.24 1.94 -16.14
N GLU A 162 -7.76 3.10 -15.75
CA GLU A 162 -7.12 4.41 -15.99
C GLU A 162 -5.79 4.55 -15.26
N ASN A 163 -5.64 3.90 -14.10
CA ASN A 163 -4.43 3.97 -13.26
C ASN A 163 -3.55 2.73 -13.32
N ASN A 164 -3.80 1.80 -14.25
CA ASN A 164 -3.01 0.59 -14.48
C ASN A 164 -2.73 -0.21 -13.20
N TYR A 165 -3.76 -0.49 -12.38
CA TYR A 165 -3.60 -1.32 -11.20
C TYR A 165 -4.67 -2.41 -11.10
N SER A 166 -4.38 -3.43 -10.32
CA SER A 166 -5.26 -4.55 -10.04
C SER A 166 -5.89 -4.42 -8.66
N ARG A 167 -7.15 -4.87 -8.49
CA ARG A 167 -7.80 -4.95 -7.18
C ARG A 167 -7.09 -5.92 -6.26
N ALA A 168 -6.60 -7.03 -6.82
CA ALA A 168 -5.71 -7.93 -6.12
C ALA A 168 -4.72 -8.60 -7.09
N VAL A 169 -3.57 -8.98 -6.56
CA VAL A 169 -2.51 -9.72 -7.28
C VAL A 169 -2.12 -10.91 -6.44
N ARG A 170 -2.11 -12.10 -7.03
CA ARG A 170 -1.55 -13.31 -6.42
C ARG A 170 -0.24 -13.68 -7.09
N ILE A 171 0.79 -13.96 -6.30
CA ILE A 171 2.07 -14.52 -6.73
C ILE A 171 2.40 -15.67 -5.77
N GLY A 172 2.48 -16.88 -6.31
CA GLY A 172 2.68 -18.09 -5.49
C GLY A 172 1.56 -18.24 -4.45
N ASP A 173 1.94 -18.24 -3.18
CA ASP A 173 1.04 -18.39 -2.05
C ASP A 173 0.58 -17.05 -1.44
N VAL A 174 1.07 -15.90 -1.95
CA VAL A 174 0.73 -14.57 -1.42
C VAL A 174 -0.29 -13.87 -2.30
N ILE A 175 -1.31 -13.28 -1.68
CA ILE A 175 -2.30 -12.40 -2.32
C ILE A 175 -2.18 -11.01 -1.70
N TYR A 176 -1.93 -10.02 -2.54
CA TYR A 176 -1.95 -8.60 -2.21
C TYR A 176 -3.30 -8.01 -2.65
N ALA A 177 -3.98 -7.29 -1.77
CA ALA A 177 -5.19 -6.53 -2.09
C ALA A 177 -4.89 -5.02 -2.03
N ALA A 178 -5.28 -4.31 -3.08
CA ALA A 178 -5.09 -2.86 -3.23
C ALA A 178 -5.80 -2.07 -2.16
N GLY A 179 -5.40 -0.82 -1.96
CA GLY A 179 -6.19 0.18 -1.26
C GLY A 179 -7.62 0.16 -1.79
N THR A 180 -8.53 -0.22 -0.92
CA THR A 180 -9.93 -0.49 -1.25
C THR A 180 -10.82 0.40 -0.40
N THR A 181 -11.82 0.98 -1.03
CA THR A 181 -12.82 1.85 -0.42
C THR A 181 -14.21 1.28 -0.68
N SER A 182 -15.23 1.80 -0.02
CA SER A 182 -16.63 1.39 -0.19
C SER A 182 -17.25 1.86 -1.51
N ILE A 183 -16.47 1.86 -2.61
CA ILE A 183 -16.95 2.27 -3.95
C ILE A 183 -17.17 1.01 -4.80
N ILE A 184 -18.40 0.89 -5.30
CA ILE A 184 -18.80 -0.20 -6.21
C ILE A 184 -18.49 0.13 -7.69
N PRO A 185 -18.58 -0.85 -8.64
CA PRO A 185 -18.19 -0.66 -10.04
C PRO A 185 -18.78 0.57 -10.73
N ASP A 186 -20.00 0.98 -10.46
CA ASP A 186 -20.63 2.17 -11.05
C ASP A 186 -20.11 3.50 -10.47
N GLU A 187 -18.96 3.48 -9.79
CA GLU A 187 -18.33 4.63 -9.13
C GLU A 187 -19.19 5.28 -8.02
N VAL A 188 -20.12 4.53 -7.45
CA VAL A 188 -21.00 4.96 -6.37
C VAL A 188 -20.36 4.65 -5.03
N VAL A 189 -20.20 5.67 -4.17
CA VAL A 189 -19.77 5.49 -2.77
C VAL A 189 -20.92 4.90 -1.98
N GLN A 190 -20.70 3.75 -1.35
CA GLN A 190 -21.66 3.16 -0.43
C GLN A 190 -21.52 3.79 0.96
N HIS A 191 -22.62 4.01 1.67
CA HIS A 191 -22.65 4.56 3.03
C HIS A 191 -21.75 5.82 3.20
N PRO A 192 -22.03 6.93 2.46
CA PRO A 192 -21.20 8.13 2.48
C PRO A 192 -20.96 8.67 3.88
N GLY A 193 -19.69 8.76 4.31
CA GLY A 193 -19.31 9.30 5.61
C GLY A 193 -19.53 8.38 6.82
N GLU A 194 -20.04 7.15 6.63
CA GLU A 194 -20.32 6.21 7.70
C GLU A 194 -19.15 5.23 7.90
N VAL A 195 -18.33 5.48 8.91
CA VAL A 195 -17.07 4.74 9.13
C VAL A 195 -17.31 3.24 9.27
N GLY A 196 -18.20 2.82 10.18
CA GLY A 196 -18.45 1.40 10.44
C GLY A 196 -18.99 0.66 9.22
N SER A 197 -19.95 1.25 8.51
CA SER A 197 -20.53 0.68 7.29
C SER A 197 -19.49 0.59 6.17
N GLN A 198 -18.63 1.62 6.00
CA GLN A 198 -17.57 1.60 5.01
C GLN A 198 -16.47 0.57 5.33
N VAL A 199 -16.18 0.29 6.59
CA VAL A 199 -15.32 -0.85 6.98
C VAL A 199 -15.90 -2.17 6.48
N ASP A 200 -17.21 -2.38 6.69
CA ASP A 200 -17.90 -3.61 6.26
C ASP A 200 -17.84 -3.81 4.77
N ASP A 201 -18.23 -2.78 4.00
CA ASP A 201 -18.24 -2.82 2.53
C ASP A 201 -16.84 -3.06 1.97
N THR A 202 -15.86 -2.35 2.51
CA THR A 202 -14.47 -2.44 2.06
C THR A 202 -13.90 -3.83 2.29
N LEU A 203 -14.11 -4.41 3.49
CA LEU A 203 -13.65 -5.76 3.79
C LEU A 203 -14.40 -6.83 2.99
N ALA A 204 -15.67 -6.61 2.66
CA ALA A 204 -16.42 -7.50 1.78
C ALA A 204 -15.83 -7.52 0.35
N ILE A 205 -15.43 -6.36 -0.18
CA ILE A 205 -14.76 -6.25 -1.50
C ILE A 205 -13.39 -6.94 -1.46
N ILE A 206 -12.61 -6.73 -0.40
CA ILE A 206 -11.30 -7.38 -0.22
C ILE A 206 -11.46 -8.90 -0.11
N ARG A 207 -12.41 -9.38 0.68
CA ARG A 207 -12.71 -10.82 0.80
C ARG A 207 -13.02 -11.43 -0.55
N ASN A 208 -13.92 -10.81 -1.32
CA ASN A 208 -14.23 -11.28 -2.67
C ASN A 208 -12.98 -11.34 -3.55
N ALA A 209 -12.11 -10.32 -3.51
CA ALA A 209 -10.89 -10.30 -4.31
C ALA A 209 -9.92 -11.44 -3.93
N ILE A 210 -9.77 -11.74 -2.62
CA ILE A 210 -8.98 -12.87 -2.13
C ILE A 210 -9.57 -14.19 -2.63
N GLU A 211 -10.89 -14.38 -2.52
CA GLU A 211 -11.59 -15.60 -2.96
C GLU A 211 -11.49 -15.81 -4.48
N GLN A 212 -11.57 -14.75 -5.29
CA GLN A 212 -11.39 -14.81 -6.76
C GLN A 212 -9.99 -15.29 -7.16
N LEU A 213 -9.00 -15.09 -6.31
CA LEU A 213 -7.63 -15.56 -6.51
C LEU A 213 -7.33 -16.89 -5.80
N GLY A 214 -8.36 -17.54 -5.23
CA GLY A 214 -8.30 -18.89 -4.66
C GLY A 214 -7.81 -18.92 -3.21
N GLY A 215 -7.80 -17.79 -2.52
CA GLY A 215 -7.60 -17.71 -1.07
C GLY A 215 -8.89 -17.82 -0.28
N ALA A 216 -8.77 -17.97 1.04
CA ALA A 216 -9.86 -17.94 2.00
C ALA A 216 -9.72 -16.72 2.92
N TRP A 217 -10.80 -16.33 3.60
CA TRP A 217 -10.74 -15.22 4.56
C TRP A 217 -9.78 -15.49 5.73
N THR A 218 -9.64 -16.74 6.10
CA THR A 218 -8.71 -17.20 7.14
C THR A 218 -7.24 -17.09 6.76
N ASP A 219 -6.92 -16.93 5.47
CA ASP A 219 -5.55 -16.74 4.99
C ASP A 219 -5.07 -15.29 5.18
N LEU A 220 -5.96 -14.37 5.64
CA LEU A 220 -5.62 -12.99 5.87
C LEU A 220 -4.58 -12.86 7.00
N VAL A 221 -3.44 -12.24 6.71
CA VAL A 221 -2.34 -12.07 7.67
C VAL A 221 -2.07 -10.61 8.03
N ARG A 222 -2.49 -9.65 7.20
CA ARG A 222 -2.24 -8.22 7.43
C ARG A 222 -3.36 -7.36 6.87
N THR A 223 -3.73 -6.31 7.60
CA THR A 223 -4.52 -5.18 7.10
C THR A 223 -3.86 -3.86 7.49
N ARG A 224 -3.92 -2.87 6.60
CA ARG A 224 -3.63 -1.47 6.90
C ARG A 224 -4.86 -0.64 6.60
N THR A 225 -5.31 0.13 7.57
CA THR A 225 -6.56 0.89 7.50
C THR A 225 -6.29 2.37 7.72
N TYR A 226 -6.77 3.17 6.79
CA TYR A 226 -6.67 4.63 6.77
C TYR A 226 -8.06 5.21 7.00
N VAL A 227 -8.19 6.14 7.97
CA VAL A 227 -9.49 6.65 8.42
C VAL A 227 -9.48 8.17 8.48
N VAL A 228 -10.48 8.79 7.89
CA VAL A 228 -10.75 10.23 8.01
C VAL A 228 -11.73 10.49 9.16
N GLY A 229 -11.52 11.53 9.97
CA GLY A 229 -12.46 11.94 11.03
C GLY A 229 -11.90 11.90 12.45
N GLY A 230 -10.60 11.76 12.60
CA GLY A 230 -9.91 11.88 13.89
C GLY A 230 -10.08 10.67 14.81
N LEU A 231 -9.79 10.86 16.11
CA LEU A 231 -9.74 9.74 17.08
C LEU A 231 -11.07 9.00 17.21
N SER A 232 -12.21 9.68 17.19
CA SER A 232 -13.53 9.02 17.31
C SER A 232 -13.80 8.07 16.14
N ALA A 233 -13.46 8.48 14.92
CA ALA A 233 -13.58 7.66 13.73
C ALA A 233 -12.62 6.46 13.77
N LEU A 234 -11.38 6.66 14.25
CA LEU A 234 -10.42 5.60 14.47
C LEU A 234 -10.91 4.56 15.48
N ASP A 235 -11.51 4.99 16.60
CA ASP A 235 -12.05 4.10 17.62
C ASP A 235 -13.21 3.27 17.07
N GLU A 236 -14.10 3.88 16.28
CA GLU A 236 -15.19 3.19 15.59
C GLU A 236 -14.66 2.14 14.60
N ALA A 237 -13.73 2.54 13.71
CA ALA A 237 -13.09 1.63 12.77
C ALA A 237 -12.36 0.48 13.46
N SER A 238 -11.63 0.78 14.55
CA SER A 238 -10.93 -0.22 15.36
C SER A 238 -11.86 -1.25 15.96
N ALA A 239 -12.99 -0.81 16.54
CA ALA A 239 -13.99 -1.70 17.11
C ALA A 239 -14.62 -2.59 16.04
N ARG A 240 -14.91 -2.02 14.86
CA ARG A 240 -15.51 -2.76 13.74
C ARG A 240 -14.56 -3.79 13.15
N LEU A 241 -13.31 -3.38 12.88
CA LEU A 241 -12.25 -4.28 12.41
C LEU A 241 -12.05 -5.44 13.36
N LYS A 242 -11.93 -5.18 14.66
CA LYS A 242 -11.78 -6.23 15.68
C LYS A 242 -12.90 -7.26 15.62
N ALA A 243 -14.15 -6.84 15.39
CA ALA A 243 -15.29 -7.74 15.29
C ALA A 243 -15.23 -8.61 14.02
N ILE A 244 -14.85 -8.03 12.86
CA ILE A 244 -14.84 -8.75 11.57
C ILE A 244 -13.60 -9.63 11.42
N LEU A 245 -12.45 -9.18 11.91
CA LEU A 245 -11.19 -9.92 11.86
C LEU A 245 -11.09 -10.98 12.97
N ALA A 246 -12.09 -11.07 13.87
CA ALA A 246 -12.14 -12.13 14.85
C ALA A 246 -12.16 -13.50 14.16
N GLY A 247 -11.18 -14.35 14.50
CA GLY A 247 -10.99 -15.67 13.87
C GLY A 247 -10.00 -15.67 12.69
N THR A 248 -9.40 -14.52 12.37
CA THR A 248 -8.16 -14.45 11.57
C THR A 248 -6.99 -14.12 12.51
N ASP A 249 -5.79 -14.58 12.18
CA ASP A 249 -4.57 -14.24 12.92
C ASP A 249 -3.87 -13.01 12.31
N SER A 250 -4.66 -12.09 11.73
CA SER A 250 -4.14 -10.95 11.00
C SER A 250 -3.62 -9.84 11.93
N ALA A 251 -2.46 -9.30 11.59
CA ALA A 251 -2.00 -8.03 12.14
C ALA A 251 -2.79 -6.86 11.54
N ALA A 252 -3.18 -5.87 12.34
CA ALA A 252 -3.92 -4.71 11.88
C ALA A 252 -3.22 -3.41 12.29
N THR A 253 -2.93 -2.57 11.30
CA THR A 253 -2.41 -1.21 11.48
C THR A 253 -3.51 -0.21 11.14
N LEU A 254 -3.75 0.78 12.01
CA LEU A 254 -4.71 1.85 11.79
C LEU A 254 -4.03 3.20 11.90
N MET A 255 -4.37 4.13 11.02
CA MET A 255 -3.91 5.51 11.08
C MET A 255 -4.97 6.49 10.58
N GLY A 256 -5.05 7.64 11.23
CA GLY A 256 -5.90 8.76 10.81
C GLY A 256 -5.23 9.56 9.73
N VAL A 257 -5.95 9.87 8.66
CA VAL A 257 -5.47 10.62 7.51
C VAL A 257 -6.35 11.84 7.26
N PRO A 258 -5.80 12.92 6.65
CA PRO A 258 -6.55 14.17 6.47
C PRO A 258 -7.69 14.02 5.44
N ILE A 259 -7.49 13.20 4.41
CA ILE A 259 -8.47 13.01 3.33
C ILE A 259 -8.18 11.68 2.60
N LEU A 260 -9.20 11.12 1.98
CA LEU A 260 -9.12 10.05 0.98
C LEU A 260 -9.60 10.57 -0.38
N GLY A 261 -9.61 9.72 -1.40
CA GLY A 261 -9.83 10.12 -2.79
C GLY A 261 -11.14 10.86 -3.10
N ARG A 262 -12.16 10.77 -2.22
CA ARG A 262 -13.44 11.50 -2.32
C ARG A 262 -13.88 11.94 -0.93
N PRO A 263 -14.59 13.09 -0.80
CA PRO A 263 -15.05 13.59 0.51
C PRO A 263 -15.97 12.63 1.27
N GLU A 264 -16.74 11.81 0.56
CA GLU A 264 -17.70 10.84 1.14
C GLU A 264 -17.00 9.55 1.60
N VAL A 265 -15.77 9.32 1.16
CA VAL A 265 -14.96 8.15 1.52
C VAL A 265 -14.18 8.48 2.78
N VAL A 266 -14.44 7.74 3.84
CA VAL A 266 -13.80 7.95 5.16
C VAL A 266 -12.97 6.75 5.61
N VAL A 267 -12.98 5.66 4.83
CA VAL A 267 -12.19 4.45 5.10
C VAL A 267 -11.56 3.92 3.81
N GLU A 268 -10.27 3.60 3.88
CA GLU A 268 -9.55 2.82 2.89
C GLU A 268 -8.78 1.70 3.60
N ILE A 269 -8.79 0.50 3.04
CA ILE A 269 -8.10 -0.66 3.61
C ILE A 269 -7.32 -1.38 2.51
N GLU A 270 -6.07 -1.73 2.79
CA GLU A 270 -5.28 -2.69 2.03
C GLU A 270 -5.05 -3.96 2.85
N ALA A 271 -4.81 -5.08 2.19
CA ALA A 271 -4.67 -6.35 2.87
C ALA A 271 -3.64 -7.27 2.18
N THR A 272 -3.11 -8.20 2.97
CA THR A 272 -2.29 -9.31 2.46
C THR A 272 -2.82 -10.61 3.03
N ALA A 273 -2.95 -11.63 2.17
CA ALA A 273 -3.29 -12.98 2.57
C ALA A 273 -2.17 -13.93 2.14
N VAL A 274 -1.93 -14.98 2.93
CA VAL A 274 -0.94 -16.04 2.65
C VAL A 274 -1.64 -17.37 2.75
N LEU A 275 -1.70 -18.08 1.61
CA LEU A 275 -2.37 -19.37 1.52
C LEU A 275 -1.56 -20.43 2.26
N GLU A 276 -2.21 -21.14 3.17
CA GLU A 276 -1.62 -22.35 3.74
C GLU A 276 -1.51 -23.45 2.67
N LYS A 277 -0.38 -24.16 2.70
CA LYS A 277 -0.11 -25.32 1.82
C LYS A 277 -0.80 -26.57 2.33
#